data_ec699ff5a926d6de5768a619590b7e4d
#
_entry.id   ec699ff5a926d6de5768a619590b7e4d
#
_cell.length_a   1.000
_cell.length_b   1.000
_cell.length_c   1.000
_cell.angle_alpha   90.00
_cell.angle_beta   90.00
_cell.angle_gamma   90.00
#
_symmetry.space_group_name_H-M   'P 1'
#
loop_
_entity.id
_entity.type
_entity.pdbx_description
1 polymer ?
#
loop_
_entity_poly.entity_id
_entity_poly.type
_entity_poly.pdbx_seq_one_letter_code
_entity_poly.pdbx_strand_id
1 'polypeptide(L)'
;MRIAIVSDLHANLTAWQTVLADLADLKAEQIICLGDVVGYGPHPVELLESVYSVVNVTLMGNHDAAVCGRLPTDTFSPRAASAVARHRELLAPAAIEWLTRLPLTYEGPGFRCTHGEFSEPDVFHYIVAPEDALPSWRATPEQLLFVGHSHLPGIYVIGESGVPHFVE
;
A
#
# COMPACT_ATOMS: atom_id res chain seq x y z
N MET A 1 21.23 -6.80 3.73
CA MET A 1 19.80 -7.15 3.78
C MET A 1 19.14 -6.60 2.53
N ARG A 2 18.39 -7.41 1.81
CA ARG A 2 17.62 -7.00 0.61
C ARG A 2 16.16 -6.96 0.97
N ILE A 3 15.55 -5.79 0.85
CA ILE A 3 14.15 -5.55 1.19
C ILE A 3 13.37 -5.37 -0.12
N ALA A 4 12.27 -6.08 -0.26
CA ALA A 4 11.30 -5.87 -1.31
C ALA A 4 10.15 -5.01 -0.79
N ILE A 5 9.77 -3.99 -1.55
CA ILE A 5 8.61 -3.15 -1.28
C ILE A 5 7.61 -3.38 -2.41
N VAL A 6 6.41 -3.79 -2.03
CA VAL A 6 5.28 -4.04 -2.94
C VAL A 6 4.08 -3.24 -2.49
N SER A 7 3.14 -2.96 -3.39
CA SER A 7 1.94 -2.19 -3.08
C SER A 7 0.81 -2.54 -4.04
N ASP A 8 -0.42 -2.23 -3.64
CA ASP A 8 -1.58 -2.21 -4.53
C ASP A 8 -1.82 -3.56 -5.23
N LEU A 9 -1.80 -4.64 -4.45
CA LEU A 9 -1.94 -6.02 -4.93
C LEU A 9 -3.36 -6.32 -5.44
N HIS A 10 -4.36 -5.67 -4.84
CA HIS A 10 -5.75 -5.63 -5.30
C HIS A 10 -6.33 -6.99 -5.67
N ALA A 11 -6.18 -7.99 -4.81
CA ALA A 11 -6.70 -9.34 -5.02
C ALA A 11 -6.31 -9.97 -6.38
N ASN A 12 -5.18 -9.52 -6.98
CA ASN A 12 -4.62 -10.05 -8.22
C ASN A 12 -3.63 -11.18 -7.92
N LEU A 13 -4.16 -12.36 -7.59
CA LEU A 13 -3.36 -13.52 -7.22
C LEU A 13 -2.34 -13.91 -8.29
N THR A 14 -2.71 -13.82 -9.56
CA THR A 14 -1.82 -14.21 -10.68
C THR A 14 -0.58 -13.31 -10.76
N ALA A 15 -0.78 -11.99 -10.67
CA ALA A 15 0.34 -11.05 -10.62
C ALA A 15 1.20 -11.27 -9.37
N TRP A 16 0.56 -11.48 -8.22
CA TRP A 16 1.26 -11.74 -6.96
C TRP A 16 2.14 -12.97 -7.00
N GLN A 17 1.65 -14.07 -7.59
CA GLN A 17 2.44 -15.30 -7.75
C GLN A 17 3.69 -15.08 -8.61
N THR A 18 3.59 -14.26 -9.67
CA THR A 18 4.73 -13.88 -10.51
C THR A 18 5.74 -13.03 -9.71
N VAL A 19 5.25 -12.05 -8.95
CA VAL A 19 6.10 -11.22 -8.08
C VAL A 19 6.82 -12.09 -7.04
N LEU A 20 6.15 -13.06 -6.42
CA LEU A 20 6.78 -13.96 -5.44
C LEU A 20 7.92 -14.79 -6.06
N ALA A 21 7.75 -15.24 -7.31
CA ALA A 21 8.82 -15.96 -8.01
C ALA A 21 10.03 -15.04 -8.25
N ASP A 22 9.82 -13.81 -8.72
CA ASP A 22 10.89 -12.82 -8.91
C ASP A 22 11.59 -12.48 -7.59
N LEU A 23 10.83 -12.32 -6.50
CA LEU A 23 11.39 -12.02 -5.17
C LEU A 23 12.27 -13.17 -4.65
N ALA A 24 11.90 -14.42 -4.93
CA ALA A 24 12.70 -15.58 -4.59
C ALA A 24 14.03 -15.60 -5.37
N ASP A 25 13.99 -15.34 -6.68
CA ASP A 25 15.19 -15.26 -7.53
C ASP A 25 16.10 -14.09 -7.12
N LEU A 26 15.52 -12.97 -6.73
CA LEU A 26 16.22 -11.81 -6.20
C LEU A 26 16.74 -12.02 -4.77
N LYS A 27 16.36 -13.12 -4.09
CA LYS A 27 16.72 -13.44 -2.71
C LYS A 27 16.34 -12.30 -1.75
N ALA A 28 15.09 -11.82 -1.86
CA ALA A 28 14.56 -10.85 -0.92
C ALA A 28 14.50 -11.48 0.49
N GLU A 29 15.06 -10.78 1.47
CA GLU A 29 15.12 -11.25 2.86
C GLU A 29 13.93 -10.73 3.68
N GLN A 30 13.32 -9.64 3.24
CA GLN A 30 12.13 -9.03 3.83
C GLN A 30 11.22 -8.51 2.75
N ILE A 31 9.90 -8.69 2.95
CA ILE A 31 8.87 -8.16 2.06
C ILE A 31 7.99 -7.21 2.88
N ILE A 32 7.83 -5.98 2.38
CA ILE A 32 6.95 -4.95 2.96
C ILE A 32 5.86 -4.63 1.93
N CYS A 33 4.60 -4.81 2.30
CA CYS A 33 3.44 -4.41 1.49
C CYS A 33 2.89 -3.08 2.00
N LEU A 34 2.80 -2.09 1.13
CA LEU A 34 2.33 -0.76 1.49
C LEU A 34 0.80 -0.66 1.63
N GLY A 35 0.06 -1.74 1.39
CA GLY A 35 -1.40 -1.77 1.51
C GLY A 35 -2.10 -2.08 0.20
N ASP A 36 -3.42 -1.97 0.23
CA ASP A 36 -4.33 -2.34 -0.83
C ASP A 36 -4.14 -3.80 -1.27
N VAL A 37 -4.14 -4.69 -0.27
CA VAL A 37 -4.12 -6.14 -0.48
C VAL A 37 -5.39 -6.57 -1.19
N VAL A 38 -6.53 -6.00 -0.80
CA VAL A 38 -7.86 -6.28 -1.35
C VAL A 38 -8.36 -5.17 -2.28
N GLY A 39 -9.56 -5.30 -2.80
CA GLY A 39 -10.13 -4.38 -3.79
C GLY A 39 -9.90 -4.85 -5.23
N TYR A 40 -10.74 -4.42 -6.16
CA TYR A 40 -10.74 -4.66 -7.61
C TYR A 40 -10.71 -6.13 -8.09
N GLY A 41 -9.67 -6.89 -7.79
CA GLY A 41 -9.38 -8.21 -8.36
C GLY A 41 -10.26 -9.34 -7.80
N PRO A 42 -10.19 -10.54 -8.41
CA PRO A 42 -11.17 -11.61 -8.13
C PRO A 42 -10.80 -12.56 -6.99
N HIS A 43 -9.58 -12.49 -6.43
CA HIS A 43 -9.07 -13.50 -5.47
C HIS A 43 -8.69 -12.90 -4.11
N PRO A 44 -9.62 -12.25 -3.37
CA PRO A 44 -9.28 -11.58 -2.10
C PRO A 44 -8.88 -12.57 -1.00
N VAL A 45 -9.48 -13.76 -0.96
CA VAL A 45 -9.22 -14.75 0.09
C VAL A 45 -7.82 -15.33 -0.07
N GLU A 46 -7.55 -15.90 -1.24
CA GLU A 46 -6.28 -16.59 -1.53
C GLU A 46 -5.09 -15.62 -1.49
N LEU A 47 -5.30 -14.38 -1.98
CA LEU A 47 -4.25 -13.37 -1.93
C LEU A 47 -3.94 -12.96 -0.49
N LEU A 48 -4.97 -12.69 0.31
CA LEU A 48 -4.81 -12.27 1.69
C LEU A 48 -4.13 -13.36 2.53
N GLU A 49 -4.50 -14.63 2.36
CA GLU A 49 -3.84 -15.78 3.00
C GLU A 49 -2.36 -15.87 2.62
N SER A 50 -2.04 -15.67 1.34
CA SER A 50 -0.66 -15.64 0.86
C SER A 50 0.11 -14.47 1.48
N VAL A 51 -0.42 -13.26 1.45
CA VAL A 51 0.21 -12.07 2.06
C VAL A 51 0.45 -12.30 3.56
N TYR A 52 -0.55 -12.79 4.28
CA TYR A 52 -0.43 -13.10 5.71
C TYR A 52 0.71 -14.07 6.01
N SER A 53 0.96 -15.03 5.12
CA SER A 53 1.95 -16.09 5.33
C SER A 53 3.38 -15.68 4.98
N VAL A 54 3.59 -14.77 3.99
CA VAL A 54 4.92 -14.51 3.44
C VAL A 54 5.41 -13.07 3.60
N VAL A 55 4.51 -12.10 3.81
CA VAL A 55 4.87 -10.68 3.95
C VAL A 55 5.20 -10.36 5.41
N ASN A 56 6.35 -9.73 5.63
CA ASN A 56 6.83 -9.43 6.98
C ASN A 56 6.11 -8.22 7.62
N VAL A 57 5.77 -7.23 6.80
CA VAL A 57 5.04 -6.03 7.23
C VAL A 57 3.99 -5.70 6.17
N THR A 58 2.75 -5.55 6.60
CA THR A 58 1.65 -5.09 5.72
C THR A 58 1.06 -3.83 6.33
N LEU A 59 0.95 -2.78 5.54
CA LEU A 59 0.28 -1.53 5.90
C LEU A 59 -1.16 -1.55 5.43
N MET A 60 -1.96 -0.65 5.96
CA MET A 60 -3.35 -0.45 5.57
C MET A 60 -3.44 0.46 4.36
N GLY A 61 -4.04 -0.02 3.27
CA GLY A 61 -4.48 0.83 2.17
C GLY A 61 -5.94 1.26 2.31
N ASN A 62 -6.39 2.18 1.46
CA ASN A 62 -7.76 2.68 1.52
C ASN A 62 -8.81 1.59 1.18
N HIS A 63 -8.50 0.65 0.29
CA HIS A 63 -9.38 -0.48 0.02
C HIS A 63 -9.45 -1.46 1.20
N ASP A 64 -8.33 -1.72 1.88
CA ASP A 64 -8.29 -2.53 3.10
C ASP A 64 -9.13 -1.88 4.19
N ALA A 65 -8.96 -0.56 4.40
CA ALA A 65 -9.73 0.24 5.34
C ALA A 65 -11.24 0.22 5.01
N ALA A 66 -11.59 0.33 3.72
CA ALA A 66 -12.97 0.26 3.29
C ALA A 66 -13.57 -1.13 3.51
N VAL A 67 -12.86 -2.21 3.18
CA VAL A 67 -13.33 -3.59 3.39
C VAL A 67 -13.56 -3.89 4.87
N CYS A 68 -12.69 -3.46 5.77
CA CYS A 68 -12.87 -3.66 7.20
C CYS A 68 -13.82 -2.63 7.88
N GLY A 69 -14.35 -1.65 7.13
CA GLY A 69 -15.34 -0.68 7.62
C GLY A 69 -14.75 0.54 8.33
N ARG A 70 -13.44 0.77 8.23
CA ARG A 70 -12.78 1.96 8.78
C ARG A 70 -12.89 3.19 7.87
N LEU A 71 -13.13 2.99 6.57
CA LEU A 71 -13.31 4.05 5.58
C LEU A 71 -14.65 3.88 4.85
N PRO A 72 -15.47 4.94 4.70
CA PRO A 72 -16.66 4.90 3.86
C PRO A 72 -16.28 4.84 2.38
N THR A 73 -17.20 4.32 1.54
CA THR A 73 -16.96 4.18 0.09
C THR A 73 -17.60 5.27 -0.76
N ASP A 74 -18.08 6.35 -0.15
CA ASP A 74 -18.83 7.40 -0.84
C ASP A 74 -18.02 8.12 -1.94
N THR A 75 -16.70 8.17 -1.77
CA THR A 75 -15.77 8.77 -2.73
C THR A 75 -15.18 7.77 -3.73
N PHE A 76 -15.48 6.47 -3.56
CA PHE A 76 -14.96 5.44 -4.44
C PHE A 76 -15.68 5.43 -5.78
N SER A 77 -14.99 5.04 -6.85
CA SER A 77 -15.66 4.74 -8.10
C SER A 77 -16.68 3.60 -7.92
N PRO A 78 -17.75 3.54 -8.72
CA PRO A 78 -18.73 2.45 -8.61
C PRO A 78 -18.11 1.05 -8.68
N ARG A 79 -17.08 0.89 -9.50
CA ARG A 79 -16.33 -0.37 -9.62
C ARG A 79 -15.57 -0.71 -8.32
N ALA A 80 -14.89 0.26 -7.75
CA ALA A 80 -14.16 0.08 -6.50
C ALA A 80 -15.10 -0.23 -5.33
N ALA A 81 -16.20 0.52 -5.19
CA ALA A 81 -17.20 0.30 -4.15
C ALA A 81 -17.85 -1.10 -4.25
N SER A 82 -18.18 -1.55 -5.47
CA SER A 82 -18.70 -2.89 -5.71
C SER A 82 -17.71 -3.99 -5.33
N ALA A 83 -16.43 -3.81 -5.65
CA ALA A 83 -15.39 -4.77 -5.28
C ALA A 83 -15.21 -4.82 -3.75
N VAL A 84 -15.19 -3.70 -3.06
CA VAL A 84 -15.14 -3.62 -1.58
C VAL A 84 -16.30 -4.37 -0.96
N ALA A 85 -17.55 -4.11 -1.42
CA ALA A 85 -18.73 -4.81 -0.91
C ALA A 85 -18.61 -6.33 -1.10
N ARG A 86 -18.20 -6.76 -2.29
CA ARG A 86 -18.02 -8.17 -2.60
C ARG A 86 -16.91 -8.83 -1.77
N HIS A 87 -15.79 -8.16 -1.56
CA HIS A 87 -14.69 -8.71 -0.76
C HIS A 87 -15.09 -8.83 0.72
N ARG A 88 -15.85 -7.87 1.23
CA ARG A 88 -16.38 -7.95 2.60
C ARG A 88 -17.29 -9.19 2.82
N GLU A 89 -18.05 -9.59 1.79
CA GLU A 89 -18.87 -10.80 1.84
C GLU A 89 -18.04 -12.10 1.76
N LEU A 90 -16.92 -12.08 1.02
CA LEU A 90 -16.10 -13.27 0.77
C LEU A 90 -15.12 -13.57 1.91
N LEU A 91 -14.64 -12.53 2.59
CA LEU A 91 -13.63 -12.68 3.63
C LEU A 91 -14.24 -13.18 4.94
N ALA A 92 -13.54 -14.12 5.57
CA ALA A 92 -13.90 -14.60 6.90
C ALA A 92 -13.74 -13.49 7.96
N PRO A 93 -14.50 -13.54 9.07
CA PRO A 93 -14.40 -12.54 10.14
C PRO A 93 -12.97 -12.33 10.66
N ALA A 94 -12.18 -13.38 10.78
CA ALA A 94 -10.77 -13.29 11.20
C ALA A 94 -9.89 -12.50 10.21
N ALA A 95 -10.17 -12.61 8.91
CA ALA A 95 -9.47 -11.82 7.87
C ALA A 95 -9.84 -10.34 7.96
N ILE A 96 -11.11 -10.03 8.17
CA ILE A 96 -11.58 -8.65 8.41
C ILE A 96 -10.93 -8.07 9.67
N GLU A 97 -10.87 -8.85 10.76
CA GLU A 97 -10.22 -8.43 12.00
C GLU A 97 -8.73 -8.17 11.81
N TRP A 98 -8.03 -8.99 11.01
CA TRP A 98 -6.63 -8.78 10.66
C TRP A 98 -6.44 -7.45 9.89
N LEU A 99 -7.25 -7.20 8.86
CA LEU A 99 -7.23 -5.93 8.13
C LEU A 99 -7.43 -4.74 9.06
N THR A 100 -8.35 -4.83 10.03
CA THR A 100 -8.62 -3.75 10.99
C THR A 100 -7.39 -3.37 11.83
N ARG A 101 -6.47 -4.29 12.04
CA ARG A 101 -5.26 -4.10 12.87
C ARG A 101 -4.03 -3.63 12.08
N LEU A 102 -4.11 -3.54 10.76
CA LEU A 102 -2.97 -3.10 9.96
C LEU A 102 -2.53 -1.67 10.36
N PRO A 103 -1.23 -1.44 10.52
CA PRO A 103 -0.70 -0.11 10.78
C PRO A 103 -0.79 0.77 9.52
N LEU A 104 -0.84 2.08 9.70
CA LEU A 104 -0.85 3.07 8.62
C LEU A 104 0.56 3.40 8.12
N THR A 105 1.56 3.29 8.97
CA THR A 105 2.95 3.63 8.67
C THR A 105 3.90 2.56 9.20
N TYR A 106 5.07 2.48 8.58
CA TYR A 106 6.18 1.65 9.05
C TYR A 106 7.50 2.43 8.96
N GLU A 107 8.34 2.28 9.98
CA GLU A 107 9.68 2.85 10.04
C GLU A 107 10.73 1.74 9.96
N GLY A 108 11.55 1.80 8.92
CA GLY A 108 12.71 0.95 8.73
C GLY A 108 14.03 1.72 8.92
N PRO A 109 15.16 1.05 8.86
CA PRO A 109 16.47 1.70 9.01
C PRO A 109 16.75 2.68 7.86
N GLY A 110 16.54 3.97 8.08
CA GLY A 110 16.78 5.04 7.11
C GLY A 110 15.69 5.24 6.06
N PHE A 111 14.50 4.65 6.26
CA PHE A 111 13.35 4.87 5.39
C PHE A 111 12.03 4.75 6.16
N ARG A 112 10.98 5.30 5.58
CA ARG A 112 9.60 5.11 6.04
C ARG A 112 8.67 4.67 4.91
N CYS A 113 7.58 4.02 5.30
CA CYS A 113 6.54 3.54 4.41
C CYS A 113 5.16 3.98 4.89
N THR A 114 4.30 4.36 3.96
CA THR A 114 2.85 4.50 4.14
C THR A 114 2.14 4.13 2.84
N HIS A 115 0.83 4.01 2.85
CA HIS A 115 0.08 3.73 1.62
C HIS A 115 -0.07 4.97 0.75
N GLY A 116 -0.63 6.06 1.28
CA GLY A 116 -0.86 7.32 0.59
C GLY A 116 0.24 8.35 0.85
N GLU A 117 0.02 9.27 1.76
CA GLU A 117 0.99 10.29 2.14
C GLU A 117 1.18 10.36 3.66
N PHE A 118 2.24 11.01 4.15
CA PHE A 118 2.65 10.90 5.55
C PHE A 118 2.06 11.95 6.50
N SER A 119 1.52 13.06 6.01
CA SER A 119 0.99 14.09 6.91
C SER A 119 -0.35 13.68 7.54
N GLU A 120 -1.18 12.98 6.77
CA GLU A 120 -2.48 12.45 7.18
C GLU A 120 -2.68 11.03 6.63
N PRO A 121 -1.95 10.02 7.16
CA PRO A 121 -1.89 8.68 6.55
C PRO A 121 -3.23 7.94 6.47
N ASP A 122 -4.19 8.28 7.33
CA ASP A 122 -5.54 7.71 7.40
C ASP A 122 -6.52 8.36 6.41
N VAL A 123 -6.14 9.47 5.78
CA VAL A 123 -6.93 10.14 4.74
C VAL A 123 -6.63 9.60 3.35
N PHE A 124 -5.46 8.99 3.16
CA PHE A 124 -5.01 8.38 1.89
C PHE A 124 -4.97 9.39 0.73
N HIS A 125 -4.35 10.55 0.94
CA HIS A 125 -4.13 11.51 -0.14
C HIS A 125 -3.23 10.93 -1.23
N TYR A 126 -3.53 11.29 -2.50
CA TYR A 126 -2.72 10.89 -3.65
C TYR A 126 -1.46 11.74 -3.78
N ILE A 127 -0.37 11.11 -4.18
CA ILE A 127 0.82 11.80 -4.68
C ILE A 127 0.90 11.52 -6.19
N VAL A 128 0.47 12.48 -7.01
CA VAL A 128 0.43 12.38 -8.48
C VAL A 128 1.26 13.47 -9.17
N ALA A 129 1.64 14.50 -8.43
CA ALA A 129 2.51 15.58 -8.88
C ALA A 129 3.61 15.82 -7.84
N PRO A 130 4.75 16.44 -8.24
CA PRO A 130 5.84 16.71 -7.31
C PRO A 130 5.43 17.49 -6.06
N GLU A 131 4.53 18.46 -6.21
CA GLU A 131 4.02 19.31 -5.12
C GLU A 131 3.26 18.50 -4.05
N ASP A 132 2.59 17.41 -4.44
CA ASP A 132 1.85 16.54 -3.53
C ASP A 132 2.77 15.78 -2.56
N ALA A 133 4.06 15.65 -2.89
CA ALA A 133 5.04 15.03 -2.01
C ALA A 133 5.52 15.94 -0.86
N LEU A 134 5.27 17.25 -0.94
CA LEU A 134 5.74 18.22 0.07
C LEU A 134 5.18 17.99 1.47
N PRO A 135 3.87 17.68 1.67
CA PRO A 135 3.35 17.38 3.00
C PRO A 135 4.07 16.21 3.65
N SER A 136 4.25 15.11 2.90
CA SER A 136 4.99 13.93 3.36
C SER A 136 6.43 14.27 3.76
N TRP A 137 7.15 15.01 2.92
CA TRP A 137 8.52 15.43 3.20
C TRP A 137 8.64 16.27 4.46
N ARG A 138 7.67 17.15 4.71
CA ARG A 138 7.64 18.01 5.91
C ARG A 138 7.25 17.25 7.18
N ALA A 139 6.45 16.21 7.05
CA ALA A 139 5.97 15.41 8.17
C ALA A 139 7.02 14.42 8.69
N THR A 140 8.06 14.11 7.89
CA THR A 140 9.06 13.09 8.22
C THR A 140 10.48 13.63 8.08
N PRO A 141 11.40 13.30 9.01
CA PRO A 141 12.80 13.68 8.91
C PRO A 141 13.61 12.76 8.01
N GLU A 142 13.04 11.66 7.54
CA GLU A 142 13.72 10.65 6.75
C GLU A 142 13.99 11.15 5.33
N GLN A 143 15.08 10.65 4.75
CA GLN A 143 15.49 10.99 3.38
C GLN A 143 14.84 10.10 2.33
N LEU A 144 14.37 8.90 2.71
CA LEU A 144 13.78 7.93 1.79
C LEU A 144 12.38 7.53 2.26
N LEU A 145 11.38 7.85 1.46
CA LEU A 145 9.97 7.59 1.72
C LEU A 145 9.40 6.71 0.61
N PHE A 146 8.64 5.67 0.97
CA PHE A 146 7.95 4.79 0.04
C PHE A 146 6.44 4.94 0.20
N VAL A 147 5.75 5.15 -0.92
CA VAL A 147 4.29 5.29 -1.00
C VAL A 147 3.73 4.45 -2.15
N GLY A 148 2.48 4.08 -2.07
CA GLY A 148 1.72 3.38 -3.11
C GLY A 148 0.57 4.23 -3.63
N HIS A 149 -0.65 3.65 -3.65
CA HIS A 149 -1.95 4.28 -3.84
C HIS A 149 -2.22 4.90 -5.24
N SER A 150 -1.28 5.65 -5.80
CA SER A 150 -1.49 6.36 -7.07
C SER A 150 -1.47 5.44 -8.30
N HIS A 151 -0.90 4.24 -8.19
CA HIS A 151 -0.60 3.33 -9.30
C HIS A 151 0.31 3.96 -10.39
N LEU A 152 0.96 5.08 -10.07
CA LEU A 152 1.90 5.77 -10.96
C LEU A 152 3.31 5.52 -10.46
N PRO A 153 4.15 4.77 -11.20
CA PRO A 153 5.53 4.58 -10.82
C PRO A 153 6.30 5.88 -10.99
N GLY A 154 7.16 6.21 -10.01
CA GLY A 154 7.96 7.43 -10.12
C GLY A 154 8.83 7.68 -8.90
N ILE A 155 9.76 8.60 -9.05
CA ILE A 155 10.63 9.08 -7.99
C ILE A 155 10.48 10.60 -7.90
N TYR A 156 10.14 11.10 -6.72
CA TYR A 156 10.16 12.52 -6.44
C TYR A 156 11.39 12.85 -5.61
N VAL A 157 12.14 13.85 -6.07
CA VAL A 157 13.36 14.30 -5.39
C VAL A 157 13.16 15.74 -4.94
N ILE A 158 13.50 16.02 -3.67
CA ILE A 158 13.49 17.36 -3.09
C ILE A 158 14.95 17.70 -2.72
N GLY A 159 15.56 18.60 -3.50
CA GLY A 159 16.91 19.06 -3.27
C GLY A 159 17.00 20.21 -2.26
N GLU A 160 18.18 20.79 -2.12
CA GLU A 160 18.44 21.91 -1.20
C GLU A 160 17.58 23.16 -1.48
N SER A 161 17.10 23.33 -2.71
CA SER A 161 16.17 24.42 -3.07
C SER A 161 14.79 24.27 -2.42
N GLY A 162 14.44 23.08 -1.91
CA GLY A 162 13.11 22.76 -1.40
C GLY A 162 12.03 22.60 -2.49
N VAL A 163 12.43 22.64 -3.77
CA VAL A 163 11.50 22.46 -4.90
C VAL A 163 11.51 20.99 -5.30
N PRO A 164 10.36 20.31 -5.22
CA PRO A 164 10.25 18.92 -5.63
C PRO A 164 10.28 18.82 -7.17
N HIS A 165 10.87 17.74 -7.66
CA HIS A 165 10.84 17.42 -9.08
C HIS A 165 10.70 15.90 -9.27
N PHE A 166 10.11 15.50 -10.38
CA PHE A 166 9.95 14.11 -10.79
C PHE A 166 11.20 13.65 -11.56
N VAL A 167 11.62 12.42 -11.27
CA VAL A 167 12.69 11.72 -11.98
C VAL A 167 12.10 10.48 -12.63
N GLU A 168 12.28 10.32 -13.94
CA GLU A 168 11.84 9.16 -14.72
C GLU A 168 12.73 7.92 -14.45
#